data_c759de96ff5500497d76cc6b466b03a6
#
_entry.id   c759de96ff5500497d76cc6b466b03a6
#
_cell.length_a   1.000
_cell.length_b   1.000
_cell.length_c   1.000
_cell.angle_alpha   90.00
_cell.angle_beta   90.00
_cell.angle_gamma   90.00
#
_symmetry.space_group_name_H-M   'P 1'
#
loop_
_entity.id
_entity.type
_entity.pdbx_description
1 polymer ?
#
loop_
_entity_poly.entity_id
_entity_poly.type
_entity_poly.pdbx_seq_one_letter_code
_entity_poly.pdbx_strand_id
1 'polypeptide(L)'
;MAIIGLTLAGSATVRAADFPLTPDEVRRVNAREIVIRAALDQGQRKGTVRAAVKIEAPPAVVFQVMGSCVDAVQYVPHLRVCRIRERARDGSSQLVEQEIDFGWYAPRLKWTFRADFVKDQSITFRQVTGDFKQNYGLWEFEATDGGAGTLLRYRATIDPPGYVPNWLARSTFKRELPQMLTDLRKRCEAEQTLRAQTDPPH
;
A
#
# COMPACT_ATOMS: atom_id res chain seq x y z
N MET A 1 -43.90 -30.05 -17.89
CA MET A 1 -43.59 -29.04 -16.88
C MET A 1 -42.14 -29.24 -16.46
N ALA A 2 -41.23 -28.42 -16.98
CA ALA A 2 -39.83 -28.48 -16.65
C ALA A 2 -39.49 -27.23 -15.83
N ILE A 3 -39.05 -27.44 -14.60
CA ILE A 3 -38.65 -26.37 -13.68
C ILE A 3 -37.16 -26.10 -13.92
N ILE A 4 -36.83 -24.93 -14.50
CA ILE A 4 -35.47 -24.47 -14.67
C ILE A 4 -35.05 -23.85 -13.34
N GLY A 5 -34.14 -24.53 -12.62
CA GLY A 5 -33.49 -24.00 -11.43
C GLY A 5 -32.46 -22.94 -11.79
N LEU A 6 -32.73 -21.70 -11.43
CA LEU A 6 -31.80 -20.57 -11.56
C LEU A 6 -30.78 -20.63 -10.41
N THR A 7 -29.57 -21.10 -10.69
CA THR A 7 -28.44 -21.02 -9.74
C THR A 7 -27.90 -19.60 -9.70
N LEU A 8 -28.18 -18.87 -8.64
CA LEU A 8 -27.52 -17.62 -8.29
C LEU A 8 -26.04 -17.89 -7.94
N ALA A 9 -25.16 -17.56 -8.85
CA ALA A 9 -23.73 -17.48 -8.54
C ALA A 9 -23.51 -16.34 -7.55
N GLY A 10 -23.32 -16.68 -6.28
CA GLY A 10 -22.96 -15.73 -5.24
C GLY A 10 -21.57 -15.16 -5.52
N SER A 11 -21.50 -13.89 -5.89
CA SER A 11 -20.25 -13.14 -5.92
C SER A 11 -19.68 -13.07 -4.51
N ALA A 12 -18.59 -13.82 -4.26
CA ALA A 12 -17.85 -13.72 -3.02
C ALA A 12 -17.21 -12.33 -2.96
N THR A 13 -17.88 -11.41 -2.30
CA THR A 13 -17.28 -10.14 -1.88
C THR A 13 -16.14 -10.46 -0.92
N VAL A 14 -14.90 -10.27 -1.36
CA VAL A 14 -13.73 -10.29 -0.48
C VAL A 14 -13.94 -9.17 0.54
N ARG A 15 -14.36 -9.56 1.73
CA ARG A 15 -14.62 -8.62 2.83
C ARG A 15 -13.29 -8.09 3.36
N ALA A 16 -13.23 -6.77 3.58
CA ALA A 16 -12.21 -6.01 4.30
C ALA A 16 -11.99 -6.45 5.79
N ALA A 17 -12.12 -7.73 6.09
CA ALA A 17 -12.28 -8.27 7.45
C ALA A 17 -10.97 -8.74 8.13
N ASP A 18 -9.81 -8.67 7.45
CA ASP A 18 -8.57 -9.30 7.99
C ASP A 18 -7.71 -8.37 8.86
N PHE A 19 -8.11 -7.14 9.07
CA PHE A 19 -7.45 -6.22 9.99
C PHE A 19 -8.47 -5.32 10.71
N PRO A 20 -9.26 -5.85 11.64
CA PRO A 20 -10.14 -5.02 12.44
C PRO A 20 -9.32 -4.12 13.36
N LEU A 21 -9.61 -2.82 13.31
CA LEU A 21 -9.06 -1.86 14.25
C LEU A 21 -9.81 -2.01 15.58
N THR A 22 -9.09 -1.95 16.69
CA THR A 22 -9.70 -1.84 18.01
C THR A 22 -10.37 -0.47 18.17
N PRO A 23 -11.32 -0.30 19.13
CA PRO A 23 -11.94 1.01 19.37
C PRO A 23 -10.91 2.12 19.67
N ASP A 24 -9.81 1.78 20.35
CA ASP A 24 -8.71 2.72 20.59
C ASP A 24 -8.00 3.12 19.30
N GLU A 25 -7.67 2.17 18.47
CA GLU A 25 -7.03 2.44 17.18
C GLU A 25 -7.93 3.24 16.24
N VAL A 26 -9.23 3.01 16.26
CA VAL A 26 -10.20 3.85 15.52
C VAL A 26 -10.13 5.30 15.99
N ARG A 27 -10.11 5.53 17.32
CA ARG A 27 -9.96 6.89 17.87
C ARG A 27 -8.64 7.54 17.40
N ARG A 28 -7.53 6.80 17.48
CA ARG A 28 -6.20 7.28 17.08
C ARG A 28 -6.13 7.62 15.59
N VAL A 29 -6.65 6.75 14.73
CA VAL A 29 -6.71 7.01 13.28
C VAL A 29 -7.58 8.22 12.98
N ASN A 30 -8.71 8.39 13.65
CA ASN A 30 -9.56 9.56 13.50
C ASN A 30 -8.89 10.85 14.03
N ALA A 31 -8.00 10.74 15.02
CA ALA A 31 -7.12 11.82 15.47
C ALA A 31 -5.89 12.03 14.56
N ARG A 32 -5.90 11.43 13.35
CA ARG A 32 -4.83 11.51 12.33
C ARG A 32 -3.52 10.83 12.73
N GLU A 33 -3.53 9.97 13.75
CA GLU A 33 -2.38 9.13 14.05
C GLU A 33 -2.26 7.98 13.04
N ILE A 34 -1.03 7.51 12.83
CA ILE A 34 -0.75 6.31 12.06
C ILE A 34 -0.71 5.13 13.02
N VAL A 35 -1.57 4.14 12.79
CA VAL A 35 -1.58 2.90 13.57
C VAL A 35 -0.76 1.85 12.84
N ILE A 36 0.23 1.26 13.53
CA ILE A 36 1.08 0.21 12.96
C ILE A 36 1.19 -0.94 13.96
N ARG A 37 0.95 -2.16 13.49
CA ARG A 37 1.25 -3.41 14.18
C ARG A 37 2.28 -4.15 13.34
N ALA A 38 3.46 -4.35 13.86
CA ALA A 38 4.52 -5.11 13.21
C ALA A 38 4.93 -6.27 14.10
N ALA A 39 5.04 -7.45 13.52
CA ALA A 39 5.57 -8.64 14.16
C ALA A 39 6.74 -9.16 13.34
N LEU A 40 7.87 -9.40 14.00
CA LEU A 40 9.02 -10.07 13.42
C LEU A 40 9.01 -11.53 13.88
N ASP A 41 9.44 -12.44 13.01
CA ASP A 41 9.66 -13.84 13.37
C ASP A 41 10.80 -13.99 14.37
N GLN A 42 11.01 -15.22 14.88
CA GLN A 42 12.09 -15.52 15.83
C GLN A 42 13.49 -15.21 15.27
N GLY A 43 13.68 -15.33 13.96
CA GLY A 43 14.91 -14.93 13.25
C GLY A 43 15.05 -13.41 13.08
N GLN A 44 14.01 -12.63 13.42
CA GLN A 44 13.94 -11.18 13.42
C GLN A 44 14.23 -10.53 12.06
N ARG A 45 13.95 -11.25 10.98
CA ARG A 45 14.14 -10.80 9.59
C ARG A 45 12.83 -10.73 8.84
N LYS A 46 12.08 -11.85 8.80
CA LYS A 46 10.76 -11.88 8.20
C LYS A 46 9.79 -11.15 9.11
N GLY A 47 9.12 -10.17 8.56
CA GLY A 47 8.14 -9.39 9.27
C GLY A 47 6.78 -9.44 8.60
N THR A 48 5.73 -9.45 9.42
CA THR A 48 4.39 -9.10 9.00
C THR A 48 4.06 -7.71 9.55
N VAL A 49 3.47 -6.88 8.70
CA VAL A 49 3.06 -5.54 9.08
C VAL A 49 1.60 -5.34 8.73
N ARG A 50 0.91 -4.62 9.60
CA ARG A 50 -0.43 -4.08 9.37
C ARG A 50 -0.42 -2.63 9.78
N ALA A 51 -0.97 -1.76 8.94
CA ALA A 51 -1.04 -0.35 9.24
C ALA A 51 -2.37 0.24 8.78
N ALA A 52 -2.77 1.34 9.42
CA ALA A 52 -3.92 2.11 9.03
C ALA A 52 -3.62 3.60 9.17
N VAL A 53 -4.05 4.38 8.19
CA VAL A 53 -3.89 5.83 8.14
C VAL A 53 -5.12 6.48 7.50
N LYS A 54 -5.61 7.56 8.10
CA LYS A 54 -6.65 8.41 7.51
C LYS A 54 -6.01 9.47 6.63
N ILE A 55 -6.53 9.63 5.42
CA ILE A 55 -6.08 10.57 4.39
C ILE A 55 -7.27 11.44 3.98
N GLU A 56 -7.12 12.75 3.97
CA GLU A 56 -8.15 13.71 3.55
C GLU A 56 -8.13 13.87 2.02
N ALA A 57 -8.33 12.76 1.34
CA ALA A 57 -8.50 12.69 -0.11
C ALA A 57 -9.39 11.48 -0.46
N PRO A 58 -10.22 11.58 -1.50
CA PRO A 58 -11.07 10.48 -1.97
C PRO A 58 -10.24 9.24 -2.34
N PRO A 59 -10.82 8.01 -2.23
CA PRO A 59 -10.14 6.78 -2.64
C PRO A 59 -9.54 6.82 -4.05
N ALA A 60 -10.21 7.46 -4.99
CA ALA A 60 -9.73 7.59 -6.37
C ALA A 60 -8.42 8.39 -6.47
N VAL A 61 -8.26 9.44 -5.65
CA VAL A 61 -7.01 10.23 -5.60
C VAL A 61 -5.88 9.42 -4.99
N VAL A 62 -6.14 8.78 -3.85
CA VAL A 62 -5.15 7.94 -3.16
C VAL A 62 -4.71 6.78 -4.05
N PHE A 63 -5.66 6.10 -4.69
CA PHE A 63 -5.40 5.01 -5.63
C PHE A 63 -4.52 5.46 -6.81
N GLN A 64 -4.81 6.62 -7.40
CA GLN A 64 -4.01 7.15 -8.52
C GLN A 64 -2.58 7.49 -8.09
N VAL A 65 -2.40 8.17 -6.96
CA VAL A 65 -1.06 8.49 -6.41
C VAL A 65 -0.26 7.22 -6.16
N MET A 66 -0.89 6.19 -5.57
CA MET A 66 -0.20 4.93 -5.27
C MET A 66 0.10 4.08 -6.51
N GLY A 67 -0.67 4.22 -7.59
CA GLY A 67 -0.41 3.57 -8.88
C GLY A 67 0.65 4.24 -9.75
N SER A 68 1.22 5.37 -9.29
CA SER A 68 2.14 6.22 -10.04
C SER A 68 3.58 6.05 -9.55
N CYS A 69 4.49 5.69 -10.47
CA CYS A 69 5.93 5.69 -10.19
C CYS A 69 6.52 7.09 -9.97
N VAL A 70 5.93 8.11 -10.60
CA VAL A 70 6.36 9.50 -10.41
C VAL A 70 6.10 9.96 -8.98
N ASP A 71 4.98 9.53 -8.41
CA ASP A 71 4.63 9.85 -7.04
C ASP A 71 5.38 8.95 -6.04
N ALA A 72 5.59 7.68 -6.36
CA ALA A 72 6.22 6.71 -5.47
C ALA A 72 7.60 7.20 -4.95
N VAL A 73 8.40 7.84 -5.79
CA VAL A 73 9.73 8.38 -5.39
C VAL A 73 9.63 9.54 -4.40
N GLN A 74 8.45 10.14 -4.22
CA GLN A 74 8.25 11.26 -3.29
C GLN A 74 7.88 10.79 -1.89
N TYR A 75 7.28 9.59 -1.75
CA TYR A 75 6.82 9.11 -0.45
C TYR A 75 7.47 7.80 0.01
N VAL A 76 8.09 7.02 -0.88
CA VAL A 76 8.82 5.80 -0.47
C VAL A 76 10.25 6.16 -0.11
N PRO A 77 10.66 6.03 1.17
CA PRO A 77 12.02 6.35 1.60
C PRO A 77 13.07 5.56 0.81
N HIS A 78 14.16 6.22 0.47
CA HIS A 78 15.30 5.62 -0.23
C HIS A 78 15.00 5.05 -1.63
N LEU A 79 13.80 5.18 -2.16
CA LEU A 79 13.46 4.74 -3.51
C LEU A 79 14.20 5.60 -4.55
N ARG A 80 15.04 4.97 -5.37
CA ARG A 80 15.82 5.62 -6.43
C ARG A 80 15.27 5.35 -7.81
N VAL A 81 14.71 4.16 -7.99
CA VAL A 81 14.14 3.74 -9.27
C VAL A 81 12.74 3.22 -9.03
N CYS A 82 11.79 3.72 -9.80
CA CYS A 82 10.48 3.13 -10.01
C CYS A 82 10.17 3.17 -11.49
N ARG A 83 9.90 2.00 -12.10
CA ARG A 83 9.59 1.89 -13.53
C ARG A 83 8.45 0.89 -13.73
N ILE A 84 7.43 1.31 -14.45
CA ILE A 84 6.39 0.39 -14.93
C ILE A 84 6.96 -0.31 -16.16
N ARG A 85 7.22 -1.61 -16.03
CA ARG A 85 7.75 -2.46 -17.13
C ARG A 85 6.65 -2.90 -18.07
N GLU A 86 5.50 -3.23 -17.52
CA GLU A 86 4.34 -3.69 -18.27
C GLU A 86 3.06 -3.15 -17.61
N ARG A 87 2.04 -2.98 -18.42
CA ARG A 87 0.69 -2.62 -17.96
C ARG A 87 -0.33 -3.44 -18.74
N ALA A 88 -1.27 -4.04 -18.04
CA ALA A 88 -2.41 -4.69 -18.68
C ALA A 88 -3.24 -3.66 -19.47
N ARG A 89 -3.78 -4.06 -20.63
CA ARG A 89 -4.54 -3.15 -21.51
C ARG A 89 -5.79 -2.57 -20.85
N ASP A 90 -6.40 -3.34 -19.97
CA ASP A 90 -7.58 -2.96 -19.18
C ASP A 90 -7.23 -2.18 -17.91
N GLY A 91 -5.95 -1.94 -17.65
CA GLY A 91 -5.47 -1.25 -16.44
C GLY A 91 -5.55 -2.09 -15.16
N SER A 92 -5.94 -3.36 -15.23
CA SER A 92 -6.14 -4.23 -14.05
C SER A 92 -4.85 -4.62 -13.35
N SER A 93 -3.70 -4.50 -14.00
CA SER A 93 -2.41 -4.83 -13.38
C SER A 93 -1.22 -4.11 -14.01
N GLN A 94 -0.13 -4.06 -13.23
CA GLN A 94 1.17 -3.53 -13.65
C GLN A 94 2.29 -4.46 -13.17
N LEU A 95 3.37 -4.54 -13.96
CA LEU A 95 4.65 -5.07 -13.53
C LEU A 95 5.59 -3.88 -13.24
N VAL A 96 6.01 -3.74 -12.00
CA VAL A 96 6.75 -2.57 -11.52
C VAL A 96 8.12 -2.99 -11.02
N GLU A 97 9.17 -2.34 -11.53
CA GLU A 97 10.53 -2.47 -11.03
C GLU A 97 10.83 -1.34 -10.05
N GLN A 98 11.39 -1.69 -8.89
CA GLN A 98 11.85 -0.73 -7.90
C GLN A 98 13.27 -1.05 -7.42
N GLU A 99 14.01 0.01 -7.05
CA GLU A 99 15.34 -0.07 -6.43
C GLU A 99 15.42 0.90 -5.27
N ILE A 100 15.80 0.40 -4.09
CA ILE A 100 16.09 1.17 -2.89
C ILE A 100 17.59 1.24 -2.66
N ASP A 101 18.08 2.43 -2.31
CA ASP A 101 19.48 2.68 -1.99
C ASP A 101 19.58 3.31 -0.60
N PHE A 102 20.01 2.54 0.38
CA PHE A 102 20.26 3.01 1.75
C PHE A 102 21.59 3.74 1.91
N GLY A 103 22.36 3.93 0.82
CA GLY A 103 23.68 4.54 0.84
C GLY A 103 24.79 3.54 1.15
N TRP A 104 25.90 4.04 1.72
CA TRP A 104 27.15 3.27 1.89
C TRP A 104 27.07 2.12 2.91
N TYR A 105 26.07 2.14 3.82
CA TYR A 105 25.99 1.19 4.94
C TYR A 105 25.12 -0.05 4.63
N ALA A 106 24.47 -0.09 3.48
CA ALA A 106 23.71 -1.26 3.07
C ALA A 106 23.72 -1.41 1.55
N PRO A 107 23.69 -2.62 1.03
CA PRO A 107 23.57 -2.86 -0.41
C PRO A 107 22.23 -2.36 -0.93
N ARG A 108 22.22 -1.98 -2.20
CA ARG A 108 20.97 -1.67 -2.91
C ARG A 108 20.10 -2.92 -2.99
N LEU A 109 18.79 -2.71 -2.85
CA LEU A 109 17.80 -3.75 -3.04
C LEU A 109 17.00 -3.45 -4.29
N LYS A 110 16.93 -4.44 -5.18
CA LYS A 110 16.20 -4.36 -6.43
C LYS A 110 15.16 -5.48 -6.50
N TRP A 111 13.95 -5.14 -6.91
CA TRP A 111 12.90 -6.14 -7.11
C TRP A 111 11.89 -5.68 -8.17
N THR A 112 11.23 -6.68 -8.74
CA THR A 112 10.10 -6.48 -9.63
C THR A 112 8.88 -7.16 -9.01
N PHE A 113 7.78 -6.47 -8.95
CA PHE A 113 6.53 -6.99 -8.42
C PHE A 113 5.38 -6.75 -9.39
N ARG A 114 4.43 -7.65 -9.34
CA ARG A 114 3.13 -7.47 -9.96
C ARG A 114 2.21 -6.76 -8.98
N ALA A 115 1.57 -5.70 -9.43
CA ALA A 115 0.46 -5.04 -8.75
C ALA A 115 -0.83 -5.35 -9.50
N ASP A 116 -1.82 -5.90 -8.81
CA ASP A 116 -3.17 -6.14 -9.31
C ASP A 116 -4.13 -5.16 -8.67
N PHE A 117 -4.97 -4.51 -9.46
CA PHE A 117 -5.80 -3.38 -9.08
C PHE A 117 -7.28 -3.75 -9.09
N VAL A 118 -7.97 -3.43 -7.98
CA VAL A 118 -9.42 -3.23 -7.99
C VAL A 118 -9.63 -1.74 -7.82
N LYS A 119 -10.10 -1.08 -8.89
CA LYS A 119 -10.15 0.38 -8.98
C LYS A 119 -10.77 1.01 -7.73
N ASP A 120 -10.08 1.97 -7.13
CA ASP A 120 -10.46 2.75 -5.96
C ASP A 120 -10.77 1.91 -4.70
N GLN A 121 -10.49 0.59 -4.71
CA GLN A 121 -10.78 -0.32 -3.62
C GLN A 121 -9.55 -1.02 -3.07
N SER A 122 -8.65 -1.55 -3.94
CA SER A 122 -7.47 -2.26 -3.46
C SER A 122 -6.34 -2.34 -4.47
N ILE A 123 -5.13 -2.51 -3.95
CA ILE A 123 -3.91 -2.85 -4.70
C ILE A 123 -3.27 -4.05 -4.02
N THR A 124 -3.31 -5.20 -4.66
CA THR A 124 -2.54 -6.37 -4.22
C THR A 124 -1.20 -6.36 -4.91
N PHE A 125 -0.12 -6.61 -4.18
CA PHE A 125 1.20 -6.72 -4.78
C PHE A 125 1.91 -8.00 -4.37
N ARG A 126 2.70 -8.53 -5.30
CA ARG A 126 3.52 -9.73 -5.06
C ARG A 126 4.80 -9.63 -5.88
N GLN A 127 5.93 -9.81 -5.22
CA GLN A 127 7.21 -9.91 -5.90
C GLN A 127 7.20 -11.07 -6.90
N VAL A 128 7.69 -10.79 -8.11
CA VAL A 128 7.92 -11.77 -9.18
C VAL A 128 9.38 -12.19 -9.20
N THR A 129 10.30 -11.22 -9.07
CA THR A 129 11.74 -11.47 -9.02
C THR A 129 12.43 -10.37 -8.21
N GLY A 130 13.63 -10.63 -7.73
CA GLY A 130 14.47 -9.65 -7.03
C GLY A 130 15.06 -10.16 -5.75
N ASP A 131 15.61 -9.24 -4.97
CA ASP A 131 16.47 -9.54 -3.82
C ASP A 131 15.73 -10.06 -2.59
N PHE A 132 14.46 -9.67 -2.37
CA PHE A 132 13.70 -10.17 -1.22
C PHE A 132 13.43 -11.66 -1.38
N LYS A 133 13.46 -12.40 -0.26
CA LYS A 133 12.98 -13.77 -0.22
C LYS A 133 11.47 -13.83 -0.33
N GLN A 134 10.77 -12.88 0.32
CA GLN A 134 9.33 -12.67 0.21
C GLN A 134 9.01 -11.18 0.31
N ASN A 135 8.14 -10.70 -0.58
CA ASN A 135 7.60 -9.36 -0.52
C ASN A 135 6.24 -9.37 -1.22
N TYR A 136 5.17 -9.38 -0.42
CA TYR A 136 3.80 -9.35 -0.91
C TYR A 136 2.87 -8.71 0.11
N GLY A 137 1.75 -8.19 -0.37
CA GLY A 137 0.79 -7.54 0.49
C GLY A 137 -0.43 -6.99 -0.23
N LEU A 138 -1.17 -6.19 0.51
CA LEU A 138 -2.41 -5.60 0.07
C LEU A 138 -2.58 -4.21 0.68
N TRP A 139 -3.04 -3.29 -0.12
CA TRP A 139 -3.58 -1.99 0.25
C TRP A 139 -5.08 -1.99 0.02
N GLU A 140 -5.86 -1.53 0.99
CA GLU A 140 -7.32 -1.42 0.92
C GLU A 140 -7.72 0.02 1.17
N PHE A 141 -8.65 0.52 0.36
CA PHE A 141 -9.12 1.90 0.36
C PHE A 141 -10.59 1.91 0.77
N GLU A 142 -10.87 2.36 1.98
CA GLU A 142 -12.23 2.50 2.48
C GLU A 142 -12.61 3.98 2.50
N ALA A 143 -13.71 4.33 1.82
CA ALA A 143 -14.20 5.70 1.81
C ALA A 143 -14.67 6.13 3.19
N THR A 144 -14.28 7.32 3.61
CA THR A 144 -14.71 7.99 4.86
C THR A 144 -15.26 9.37 4.55
N ASP A 145 -15.88 9.99 5.54
CA ASP A 145 -16.37 11.38 5.44
C ASP A 145 -17.27 11.63 4.21
N GLY A 146 -18.18 10.68 3.93
CA GLY A 146 -19.05 10.77 2.77
C GLY A 146 -18.36 10.62 1.41
N GLY A 147 -17.16 10.03 1.38
CA GLY A 147 -16.34 9.83 0.18
C GLY A 147 -15.25 10.89 0.00
N ALA A 148 -15.21 11.93 0.85
CA ALA A 148 -14.18 12.97 0.79
C ALA A 148 -12.83 12.53 1.39
N GLY A 149 -12.82 11.47 2.19
CA GLY A 149 -11.63 10.90 2.83
C GLY A 149 -11.46 9.43 2.53
N THR A 150 -10.28 8.90 2.90
CA THR A 150 -9.92 7.49 2.77
C THR A 150 -9.32 6.96 4.06
N LEU A 151 -9.83 5.86 4.58
CA LEU A 151 -9.11 5.01 5.51
C LEU A 151 -8.30 4.00 4.69
N LEU A 152 -7.00 4.24 4.61
CA LEU A 152 -6.07 3.35 3.93
C LEU A 152 -5.57 2.30 4.91
N ARG A 153 -5.80 1.02 4.60
CA ARG A 153 -5.25 -0.13 5.34
C ARG A 153 -4.14 -0.78 4.54
N TYR A 154 -3.11 -1.20 5.22
CA TYR A 154 -1.95 -1.88 4.65
C TYR A 154 -1.66 -3.16 5.42
N ARG A 155 -1.42 -4.24 4.68
CA ARG A 155 -0.86 -5.47 5.22
C ARG A 155 0.21 -6.02 4.29
N ALA A 156 1.33 -6.45 4.84
CA ALA A 156 2.39 -7.05 4.05
C ALA A 156 3.17 -8.10 4.84
N THR A 157 3.79 -9.00 4.09
CA THR A 157 4.83 -9.90 4.56
C THR A 157 6.10 -9.57 3.80
N ILE A 158 7.17 -9.28 4.53
CA ILE A 158 8.47 -8.90 3.99
C ILE A 158 9.53 -9.79 4.62
N ASP A 159 10.29 -10.49 3.78
CA ASP A 159 11.47 -11.27 4.17
C ASP A 159 12.66 -10.75 3.35
N PRO A 160 13.51 -9.91 3.94
CA PRO A 160 14.66 -9.34 3.24
C PRO A 160 15.71 -10.41 2.97
N PRO A 161 16.65 -10.15 2.04
CA PRO A 161 17.76 -11.05 1.78
C PRO A 161 18.67 -11.23 3.01
N GLY A 162 19.35 -12.37 3.08
CA GLY A 162 20.16 -12.76 4.24
C GLY A 162 21.30 -11.79 4.59
N TYR A 163 21.78 -11.02 3.63
CA TYR A 163 22.84 -10.04 3.83
C TYR A 163 22.36 -8.70 4.39
N VAL A 164 21.05 -8.43 4.46
CA VAL A 164 20.50 -7.25 5.13
C VAL A 164 20.65 -7.41 6.64
N PRO A 165 21.32 -6.49 7.34
CA PRO A 165 21.48 -6.57 8.79
C PRO A 165 20.13 -6.51 9.53
N ASN A 166 20.01 -7.23 10.64
CA ASN A 166 18.78 -7.26 11.44
C ASN A 166 18.38 -5.88 11.97
N TRP A 167 19.36 -5.03 12.31
CA TRP A 167 19.06 -3.66 12.76
C TRP A 167 18.42 -2.81 11.67
N LEU A 168 18.82 -3.01 10.40
CA LEU A 168 18.24 -2.29 9.26
C LEU A 168 16.81 -2.78 8.99
N ALA A 169 16.58 -4.09 9.00
CA ALA A 169 15.23 -4.64 8.87
C ALA A 169 14.29 -4.08 9.95
N ARG A 170 14.74 -4.01 11.21
CA ARG A 170 13.96 -3.40 12.30
C ARG A 170 13.74 -1.90 12.13
N SER A 171 14.76 -1.16 11.65
CA SER A 171 14.66 0.27 11.39
C SER A 171 13.58 0.57 10.35
N THR A 172 13.51 -0.25 9.30
CA THR A 172 12.49 -0.13 8.26
C THR A 172 11.08 -0.18 8.85
N PHE A 173 10.78 -1.15 9.71
CA PHE A 173 9.46 -1.23 10.33
C PHE A 173 9.17 -0.11 11.34
N LYS A 174 10.20 0.37 12.06
CA LYS A 174 10.03 1.35 13.14
C LYS A 174 10.06 2.81 12.68
N ARG A 175 10.80 3.11 11.63
CA ARG A 175 11.06 4.48 11.17
C ARG A 175 10.57 4.72 9.74
N GLU A 176 10.99 3.85 8.81
CA GLU A 176 10.73 4.06 7.39
C GLU A 176 9.24 3.93 7.05
N LEU A 177 8.56 2.92 7.62
CA LEU A 177 7.15 2.70 7.35
C LEU A 177 6.25 3.84 7.89
N PRO A 178 6.40 4.33 9.14
CA PRO A 178 5.67 5.51 9.60
C PRO A 178 5.95 6.74 8.73
N GLN A 179 7.21 6.96 8.34
CA GLN A 179 7.59 8.06 7.47
C GLN A 179 6.94 7.95 6.10
N MET A 180 7.01 6.77 5.48
CA MET A 180 6.38 6.49 4.18
C MET A 180 4.88 6.80 4.21
N LEU A 181 4.16 6.34 5.24
CA LEU A 181 2.72 6.59 5.37
C LEU A 181 2.40 8.07 5.62
N THR A 182 3.28 8.78 6.36
CA THR A 182 3.16 10.22 6.57
C THR A 182 3.33 10.98 5.25
N ASP A 183 4.34 10.64 4.48
CA ASP A 183 4.65 11.33 3.22
C ASP A 183 3.64 10.96 2.13
N LEU A 184 3.16 9.70 2.08
CA LEU A 184 2.06 9.29 1.22
C LEU A 184 0.79 10.12 1.51
N ARG A 185 0.42 10.28 2.78
CA ARG A 185 -0.72 11.11 3.17
C ARG A 185 -0.57 12.53 2.67
N LYS A 186 0.58 13.18 2.95
CA LYS A 186 0.87 14.53 2.48
C LYS A 186 0.76 14.65 0.96
N ARG A 187 1.32 13.67 0.22
CA ARG A 187 1.28 13.68 -1.25
C ARG A 187 -0.15 13.57 -1.77
N CYS A 188 -0.97 12.67 -1.19
CA CYS A 188 -2.38 12.52 -1.59
C CYS A 188 -3.20 13.77 -1.29
N GLU A 189 -3.03 14.37 -0.12
CA GLU A 189 -3.75 15.59 0.29
C GLU A 189 -3.33 16.80 -0.56
N ALA A 190 -2.06 16.91 -0.93
CA ALA A 190 -1.58 17.93 -1.88
C ALA A 190 -2.19 17.74 -3.27
N GLU A 191 -2.25 16.49 -3.77
CA GLU A 191 -2.89 16.20 -5.05
C GLU A 191 -4.39 16.55 -5.05
N GLN A 192 -5.09 16.24 -3.96
CA GLN A 192 -6.50 16.61 -3.80
C GLN A 192 -6.70 18.14 -3.83
N THR A 193 -5.82 18.87 -3.15
CA THR A 193 -5.86 20.35 -3.14
C THR A 193 -5.66 20.94 -4.53
N LEU A 194 -4.70 20.41 -5.29
CA LEU A 194 -4.43 20.84 -6.67
C LEU A 194 -5.65 20.61 -7.57
N ARG A 195 -6.32 19.46 -7.45
CA ARG A 195 -7.54 19.14 -8.24
C ARG A 195 -8.69 20.09 -7.89
N ALA A 196 -8.90 20.37 -6.61
CA ALA A 196 -9.94 21.29 -6.18
C ALA A 196 -9.73 22.73 -6.69
N GLN A 197 -8.48 23.13 -6.95
CA GLN A 197 -8.15 24.42 -7.54
C GLN A 197 -8.34 24.47 -9.06
N THR A 198 -8.13 23.32 -9.74
CA THR A 198 -8.26 23.23 -11.20
C THR A 198 -9.68 22.94 -11.67
N ASP A 199 -10.50 22.36 -10.82
CA ASP A 199 -11.90 21.98 -11.12
C ASP A 199 -12.82 22.51 -9.99
N PRO A 200 -13.05 23.85 -9.92
CA PRO A 200 -13.88 24.41 -8.87
C PRO A 200 -15.32 23.90 -9.01
N PRO A 201 -16.03 23.66 -7.90
CA PRO A 201 -17.42 23.21 -7.93
C PRO A 201 -18.29 24.23 -8.70
N HIS A 202 -19.03 23.74 -9.68
CA HIS A 202 -20.03 24.49 -10.43
C HIS A 202 -21.25 24.81 -9.57
#